data_51be9081590bdaf3c86e84fb0c818cf9
#
_entry.id   51be9081590bdaf3c86e84fb0c818cf9
#
_cell.length_a   1.000
_cell.length_b   1.000
_cell.length_c   1.000
_cell.angle_alpha   90.00
_cell.angle_beta   90.00
_cell.angle_gamma   90.00
#
_symmetry.space_group_name_H-M   'P 1'
#
loop_
_entity.id
_entity.type
_entity.pdbx_description
1 polymer ?
#
loop_
_entity_poly.entity_id
_entity_poly.type
_entity_poly.pdbx_seq_one_letter_code
_entity_poly.pdbx_strand_id
1 'polypeptide(L)'
;QISRLGSTQSVPIDVRLICATNADIRHLVEEGNFRQDLLYRINTIELHIPPLRERGNDIILLADHFLQRYARKYQKEMRGLTREAKAKLLRYPWPGNVRELQHTMERAVILGDGSLLRPDNFLFQASSPRPKKEEEVLNLEQLERQAVEKAMRLSEGNMTRAAEYLGITRFALYRKIEKLGL
;
A
#
# COMPACT_ATOMS: atom_id res chain seq x y z
N GLN A 1 -27.41 -2.67 25.84
CA GLN A 1 -27.53 -3.91 26.65
C GLN A 1 -26.70 -5.00 25.97
N ILE A 2 -26.01 -5.80 26.75
CA ILE A 2 -25.25 -6.97 26.29
C ILE A 2 -25.72 -8.21 27.08
N SER A 3 -25.69 -9.37 26.43
CA SER A 3 -25.92 -10.66 27.11
C SER A 3 -24.62 -11.47 27.06
N ARG A 4 -24.24 -12.10 28.15
CA ARG A 4 -23.11 -13.04 28.16
C ARG A 4 -23.47 -14.26 27.32
N LEU A 5 -22.51 -14.80 26.59
CA LEU A 5 -22.71 -16.07 25.86
C LEU A 5 -23.18 -17.17 26.84
N GLY A 6 -24.31 -17.78 26.52
CA GLY A 6 -24.96 -18.81 27.39
C GLY A 6 -25.82 -18.26 28.52
N SER A 7 -26.03 -16.95 28.64
CA SER A 7 -26.93 -16.34 29.62
C SER A 7 -28.11 -15.66 28.93
N THR A 8 -29.28 -15.77 29.54
CA THR A 8 -30.51 -15.05 29.15
C THR A 8 -30.63 -13.67 29.80
N GLN A 9 -29.73 -13.35 30.75
CA GLN A 9 -29.76 -12.07 31.43
C GLN A 9 -29.09 -10.99 30.58
N SER A 10 -29.82 -9.91 30.35
CA SER A 10 -29.32 -8.71 29.67
C SER A 10 -28.81 -7.71 30.71
N VAL A 11 -27.57 -7.22 30.50
CA VAL A 11 -26.92 -6.22 31.35
C VAL A 11 -26.92 -4.90 30.64
N PRO A 12 -27.45 -3.81 31.24
CA PRO A 12 -27.34 -2.47 30.65
C PRO A 12 -25.87 -2.03 30.63
N ILE A 13 -25.45 -1.48 29.53
CA ILE A 13 -24.11 -0.88 29.38
C ILE A 13 -24.27 0.57 28.87
N ASP A 14 -23.42 1.44 29.38
CA ASP A 14 -23.24 2.80 28.87
C ASP A 14 -21.79 2.91 28.37
N VAL A 15 -21.62 2.88 27.03
CA VAL A 15 -20.29 2.90 26.38
C VAL A 15 -20.32 3.78 25.13
N ARG A 16 -19.22 4.45 24.90
CA ARG A 16 -18.96 5.10 23.61
C ARG A 16 -18.25 4.12 22.68
N LEU A 17 -18.88 3.81 21.54
CA LEU A 17 -18.31 2.92 20.53
C LEU A 17 -17.49 3.73 19.53
N ILE A 18 -16.21 3.33 19.31
CA ILE A 18 -15.33 3.87 18.28
C ILE A 18 -14.84 2.69 17.47
N CYS A 19 -15.16 2.70 16.17
CA CYS A 19 -14.74 1.68 15.22
C CYS A 19 -13.72 2.27 14.24
N ALA A 20 -12.78 1.45 13.76
CA ALA A 20 -11.83 1.82 12.72
C ALA A 20 -11.61 0.66 11.77
N THR A 21 -11.51 0.95 10.48
CA THR A 21 -11.19 0.00 9.43
C THR A 21 -10.40 0.67 8.33
N ASN A 22 -9.59 -0.09 7.60
CA ASN A 22 -8.94 0.32 6.36
C ASN A 22 -9.63 -0.28 5.12
N ALA A 23 -10.68 -1.05 5.31
CA ALA A 23 -11.46 -1.63 4.23
C ALA A 23 -12.57 -0.67 3.78
N ASP A 24 -12.92 -0.72 2.50
CA ASP A 24 -14.13 -0.08 2.00
C ASP A 24 -15.35 -0.84 2.51
N ILE A 25 -15.95 -0.31 3.60
CA ILE A 25 -17.06 -0.98 4.28
C ILE A 25 -18.31 -1.03 3.39
N ARG A 26 -18.49 -0.06 2.49
CA ARG A 26 -19.65 -0.02 1.58
C ARG A 26 -19.55 -1.11 0.53
N HIS A 27 -18.36 -1.31 -0.03
CA HIS A 27 -18.09 -2.42 -0.94
C HIS A 27 -18.27 -3.78 -0.26
N LEU A 28 -17.83 -3.92 0.99
CA LEU A 28 -18.07 -5.16 1.77
C LEU A 28 -19.56 -5.44 2.02
N VAL A 29 -20.39 -4.40 2.16
CA VAL A 29 -21.84 -4.57 2.25
C VAL A 29 -22.44 -5.01 0.93
N GLU A 30 -22.00 -4.43 -0.19
CA GLU A 30 -22.45 -4.81 -1.55
C GLU A 30 -22.09 -6.27 -1.88
N GLU A 31 -20.92 -6.73 -1.46
CA GLU A 31 -20.48 -8.13 -1.59
C GLU A 31 -21.15 -9.10 -0.61
N GLY A 32 -21.96 -8.61 0.34
CA GLY A 32 -22.58 -9.42 1.38
C GLY A 32 -21.62 -9.87 2.50
N ASN A 33 -20.38 -9.37 2.51
CA ASN A 33 -19.35 -9.67 3.48
C ASN A 33 -19.49 -8.86 4.79
N PHE A 34 -20.37 -7.84 4.81
CA PHE A 34 -20.70 -7.05 5.97
C PHE A 34 -22.19 -6.73 5.98
N ARG A 35 -22.85 -6.85 7.16
CA ARG A 35 -24.29 -6.61 7.29
C ARG A 35 -24.62 -5.14 7.21
N GLN A 36 -25.57 -4.77 6.36
CA GLN A 36 -26.03 -3.40 6.18
C GLN A 36 -26.69 -2.82 7.45
N ASP A 37 -27.48 -3.62 8.16
CA ASP A 37 -28.15 -3.20 9.41
C ASP A 37 -27.13 -2.85 10.52
N LEU A 38 -26.03 -3.60 10.59
CA LEU A 38 -24.94 -3.32 11.52
C LEU A 38 -24.24 -2.01 11.15
N LEU A 39 -23.97 -1.78 9.87
CA LEU A 39 -23.37 -0.52 9.40
C LEU A 39 -24.21 0.68 9.86
N TYR A 40 -25.51 0.67 9.63
CA TYR A 40 -26.39 1.76 10.05
C TYR A 40 -26.45 1.98 11.57
N ARG A 41 -26.27 0.94 12.36
CA ARG A 41 -26.27 1.06 13.84
C ARG A 41 -24.97 1.67 14.37
N ILE A 42 -23.83 1.45 13.74
CA ILE A 42 -22.52 1.92 14.22
C ILE A 42 -22.08 3.21 13.54
N ASN A 43 -22.55 3.50 12.32
CA ASN A 43 -22.12 4.64 11.52
C ASN A 43 -22.97 5.90 11.78
N THR A 44 -22.85 6.45 12.99
CA THR A 44 -23.47 7.74 13.32
C THR A 44 -22.63 8.91 12.80
N ILE A 45 -21.30 8.80 12.92
CA ILE A 45 -20.34 9.81 12.43
C ILE A 45 -19.19 9.06 11.75
N GLU A 46 -18.96 9.35 10.48
CA GLU A 46 -17.86 8.79 9.71
C GLU A 46 -16.76 9.84 9.54
N LEU A 47 -15.53 9.46 9.91
CA LEU A 47 -14.36 10.30 9.74
C LEU A 47 -13.39 9.61 8.78
N HIS A 48 -13.20 10.21 7.62
CA HIS A 48 -12.20 9.76 6.68
C HIS A 48 -10.84 10.40 6.98
N ILE A 49 -9.84 9.59 7.28
CA ILE A 49 -8.46 10.04 7.51
C ILE A 49 -7.68 9.85 6.21
N PRO A 50 -7.24 10.94 5.54
CA PRO A 50 -6.48 10.82 4.30
C PRO A 50 -5.11 10.16 4.56
N PRO A 51 -4.55 9.45 3.57
CA PRO A 51 -3.23 8.88 3.67
C PRO A 51 -2.16 9.96 3.81
N LEU A 52 -1.02 9.59 4.39
CA LEU A 52 0.02 10.55 4.77
C LEU A 52 0.56 11.37 3.57
N ARG A 53 0.62 10.77 2.38
CA ARG A 53 1.02 11.46 1.13
C ARG A 53 0.12 12.64 0.74
N GLU A 54 -1.12 12.67 1.23
CA GLU A 54 -2.11 13.72 0.95
C GLU A 54 -2.14 14.80 2.03
N ARG A 55 -1.34 14.63 3.10
CA ARG A 55 -1.33 15.50 4.27
C ARG A 55 -0.20 16.54 4.24
N GLY A 56 0.54 16.64 3.13
CA GLY A 56 1.52 17.69 2.91
C GLY A 56 2.52 17.85 4.06
N ASN A 57 2.52 19.01 4.70
CA ASN A 57 3.48 19.37 5.75
C ASN A 57 3.34 18.57 7.04
N ASP A 58 2.25 17.85 7.26
CA ASP A 58 2.10 16.98 8.45
C ASP A 58 3.20 15.91 8.50
N ILE A 59 3.73 15.50 7.34
CA ILE A 59 4.89 14.59 7.26
C ILE A 59 6.06 15.14 8.08
N ILE A 60 6.36 16.43 7.95
CA ILE A 60 7.49 17.06 8.66
C ILE A 60 7.18 17.23 10.13
N LEU A 61 5.96 17.64 10.48
CA LEU A 61 5.54 17.75 11.90
C LEU A 61 5.65 16.42 12.63
N LEU A 62 5.18 15.34 11.99
CA LEU A 62 5.28 14.00 12.54
C LEU A 62 6.73 13.50 12.59
N ALA A 63 7.54 13.79 11.57
CA ALA A 63 8.96 13.44 11.56
C ALA A 63 9.72 14.14 12.69
N ASP A 64 9.52 15.44 12.89
CA ASP A 64 10.14 16.19 13.99
C ASP A 64 9.66 15.67 15.36
N HIS A 65 8.37 15.32 15.51
CA HIS A 65 7.84 14.68 16.71
C HIS A 65 8.53 13.34 17.01
N PHE A 66 8.62 12.44 16.02
CA PHE A 66 9.27 11.15 16.19
C PHE A 66 10.77 11.28 16.44
N LEU A 67 11.43 12.23 15.76
CA LEU A 67 12.85 12.53 16.03
C LEU A 67 13.07 12.86 17.50
N GLN A 68 12.31 13.81 18.06
CA GLN A 68 12.45 14.20 19.47
C GLN A 68 12.16 13.04 20.41
N ARG A 69 11.10 12.26 20.12
CA ARG A 69 10.73 11.08 20.91
C ARG A 69 11.85 10.05 20.94
N TYR A 70 12.44 9.72 19.78
CA TYR A 70 13.48 8.70 19.69
C TYR A 70 14.86 9.21 20.11
N ALA A 71 15.17 10.48 19.90
CA ALA A 71 16.38 11.09 20.43
C ALA A 71 16.42 10.97 21.98
N ARG A 72 15.29 11.26 22.65
CA ARG A 72 15.18 11.06 24.12
C ARG A 72 15.28 9.58 24.50
N LYS A 73 14.56 8.68 23.77
CA LYS A 73 14.55 7.24 24.06
C LYS A 73 15.94 6.62 23.98
N TYR A 74 16.75 7.03 22.99
CA TYR A 74 18.09 6.50 22.74
C TYR A 74 19.22 7.39 23.25
N GLN A 75 18.89 8.43 23.99
CA GLN A 75 19.87 9.39 24.62
C GLN A 75 20.81 9.98 23.56
N LYS A 76 20.33 10.31 22.37
CA LYS A 76 21.08 10.95 21.30
C LYS A 76 20.80 12.44 21.23
N GLU A 77 21.86 13.24 21.03
CA GLU A 77 21.73 14.69 20.85
C GLU A 77 21.38 15.05 19.41
N MET A 78 20.12 14.74 19.02
CA MET A 78 19.58 15.09 17.70
C MET A 78 18.81 16.40 17.78
N ARG A 79 19.21 17.39 16.97
CA ARG A 79 18.61 18.74 16.97
C ARG A 79 17.57 18.94 15.88
N GLY A 80 17.58 18.12 14.82
CA GLY A 80 16.62 18.31 13.72
C GLY A 80 16.97 17.52 12.46
N LEU A 81 16.31 17.93 11.37
CA LEU A 81 16.45 17.39 10.03
C LEU A 81 17.08 18.46 9.13
N THR A 82 18.01 18.08 8.24
CA THR A 82 18.49 19.02 7.21
C THR A 82 17.39 19.33 6.20
N ARG A 83 17.54 20.42 5.45
CA ARG A 83 16.59 20.84 4.41
C ARG A 83 16.42 19.74 3.34
N GLU A 84 17.50 19.11 2.93
CA GLU A 84 17.53 18.01 1.97
C GLU A 84 16.83 16.77 2.51
N ALA A 85 17.00 16.47 3.81
CA ALA A 85 16.30 15.38 4.50
C ALA A 85 14.77 15.62 4.49
N LYS A 86 14.33 16.82 4.83
CA LYS A 86 12.91 17.20 4.77
C LYS A 86 12.35 17.06 3.35
N ALA A 87 13.08 17.52 2.33
CA ALA A 87 12.68 17.37 0.94
C ALA A 87 12.56 15.90 0.52
N LYS A 88 13.46 15.02 0.98
CA LYS A 88 13.43 13.59 0.72
C LYS A 88 12.20 12.93 1.36
N LEU A 89 11.87 13.28 2.61
CA LEU A 89 10.68 12.78 3.31
C LEU A 89 9.37 13.20 2.62
N LEU A 90 9.28 14.43 2.13
CA LEU A 90 8.11 14.95 1.43
C LEU A 90 7.86 14.27 0.07
N ARG A 91 8.93 13.83 -0.62
CA ARG A 91 8.83 13.16 -1.93
C ARG A 91 8.43 11.69 -1.83
N TYR A 92 8.63 11.07 -0.69
CA TYR A 92 8.35 9.65 -0.53
C TYR A 92 6.84 9.40 -0.34
N PRO A 93 6.23 8.39 -0.99
CA PRO A 93 4.78 8.19 -1.03
C PRO A 93 4.17 7.59 0.25
N TRP A 94 4.96 7.12 1.19
CA TRP A 94 4.55 6.57 2.49
C TRP A 94 3.44 5.50 2.40
N PRO A 95 3.65 4.38 1.70
CA PRO A 95 2.63 3.33 1.56
C PRO A 95 2.18 2.74 2.92
N GLY A 96 3.08 2.68 3.91
CA GLY A 96 2.77 2.29 5.29
C GLY A 96 2.33 3.45 6.19
N ASN A 97 2.07 4.64 5.60
CA ASN A 97 1.59 5.82 6.30
C ASN A 97 2.42 6.19 7.55
N VAL A 98 1.77 6.59 8.63
CA VAL A 98 2.42 7.04 9.87
C VAL A 98 3.27 5.94 10.52
N ARG A 99 2.88 4.67 10.41
CA ARG A 99 3.67 3.56 10.96
C ARG A 99 5.02 3.41 10.26
N GLU A 100 5.03 3.54 8.95
CA GLU A 100 6.27 3.51 8.17
C GLU A 100 7.17 4.70 8.48
N LEU A 101 6.59 5.91 8.54
CA LEU A 101 7.33 7.10 8.95
C LEU A 101 7.94 6.94 10.34
N GLN A 102 7.18 6.42 11.30
CA GLN A 102 7.62 6.18 12.66
C GLN A 102 8.84 5.24 12.69
N HIS A 103 8.77 4.08 12.01
CA HIS A 103 9.90 3.13 11.97
C HIS A 103 11.10 3.69 11.22
N THR A 104 10.86 4.46 10.14
CA THR A 104 11.93 5.12 9.38
C THR A 104 12.67 6.13 10.25
N MET A 105 11.94 6.94 11.01
CA MET A 105 12.52 7.91 11.93
C MET A 105 13.28 7.24 13.08
N GLU A 106 12.73 6.17 13.66
CA GLU A 106 13.40 5.39 14.71
C GLU A 106 14.74 4.86 14.22
N ARG A 107 14.76 4.22 13.05
CA ARG A 107 15.98 3.70 12.42
C ARG A 107 16.98 4.83 12.12
N ALA A 108 16.51 5.94 11.56
CA ALA A 108 17.36 7.08 11.24
C ALA A 108 18.04 7.66 12.49
N VAL A 109 17.33 7.72 13.61
CA VAL A 109 17.92 8.15 14.90
C VAL A 109 18.92 7.14 15.42
N ILE A 110 18.64 5.82 15.35
CA ILE A 110 19.56 4.78 15.82
C ILE A 110 20.86 4.81 15.01
N LEU A 111 20.79 4.93 13.69
CA LEU A 111 21.95 4.88 12.79
C LEU A 111 22.63 6.23 12.57
N GLY A 112 21.99 7.33 12.95
CA GLY A 112 22.55 8.68 12.77
C GLY A 112 23.64 8.99 13.79
N ASP A 113 24.78 9.50 13.32
CA ASP A 113 25.96 9.82 14.14
C ASP A 113 26.18 11.33 14.36
N GLY A 114 25.25 12.18 13.92
CA GLY A 114 25.37 13.63 14.02
C GLY A 114 24.21 14.28 14.77
N SER A 115 24.29 15.59 14.96
CA SER A 115 23.22 16.39 15.58
C SER A 115 22.04 16.66 14.62
N LEU A 116 22.20 16.43 13.32
CA LEU A 116 21.17 16.60 12.28
C LEU A 116 21.06 15.34 11.42
N LEU A 117 19.84 14.89 11.21
CA LEU A 117 19.58 13.80 10.26
C LEU A 117 19.71 14.30 8.82
N ARG A 118 20.49 13.58 8.02
CA ARG A 118 20.77 13.83 6.61
C ARG A 118 19.96 12.86 5.72
N PRO A 119 19.84 13.11 4.40
CA PRO A 119 19.15 12.22 3.48
C PRO A 119 19.63 10.76 3.53
N ASP A 120 20.91 10.52 3.78
CA ASP A 120 21.54 9.19 3.80
C ASP A 120 21.11 8.36 5.02
N ASN A 121 20.62 9.00 6.09
CA ASN A 121 20.09 8.29 7.25
C ASN A 121 18.73 7.63 6.96
N PHE A 122 18.05 8.00 5.85
CA PHE A 122 16.76 7.46 5.47
C PHE A 122 16.90 6.38 4.40
N LEU A 123 16.90 5.13 4.85
CA LEU A 123 16.81 3.97 3.99
C LEU A 123 15.33 3.64 3.78
N PHE A 124 14.73 4.19 2.74
CA PHE A 124 13.42 3.73 2.35
C PHE A 124 13.55 2.32 1.81
N GLN A 125 12.75 1.39 2.32
CA GLN A 125 12.57 0.14 1.61
C GLN A 125 12.04 0.53 0.24
N ALA A 126 12.77 0.14 -0.82
CA ALA A 126 12.18 0.18 -2.14
C ALA A 126 10.86 -0.57 -1.99
N SER A 127 9.76 0.19 -1.94
CA SER A 127 8.45 -0.40 -2.09
C SER A 127 8.52 -1.02 -3.48
N SER A 128 8.86 -2.31 -3.53
CA SER A 128 8.52 -3.07 -4.72
C SER A 128 7.05 -2.71 -4.92
N PRO A 129 6.68 -2.07 -6.04
CA PRO A 129 5.28 -1.86 -6.30
C PRO A 129 4.68 -3.25 -6.09
N ARG A 130 3.82 -3.40 -5.04
CA ARG A 130 2.98 -4.59 -5.04
C ARG A 130 2.44 -4.61 -6.44
N PRO A 131 2.69 -5.67 -7.22
CA PRO A 131 2.06 -5.74 -8.52
C PRO A 131 0.61 -5.41 -8.19
N LYS A 132 0.06 -4.31 -8.76
CA LYS A 132 -1.38 -4.17 -8.84
C LYS A 132 -1.80 -5.58 -9.22
N LYS A 133 -2.64 -6.23 -8.42
CA LYS A 133 -3.35 -7.40 -8.91
C LYS A 133 -3.92 -6.88 -10.23
N GLU A 134 -3.19 -7.15 -11.31
CA GLU A 134 -3.77 -7.08 -12.63
C GLU A 134 -5.00 -7.95 -12.42
N GLU A 135 -6.17 -7.36 -12.54
CA GLU A 135 -7.41 -8.14 -12.58
C GLU A 135 -7.05 -9.30 -13.49
N GLU A 136 -7.04 -10.50 -12.91
CA GLU A 136 -6.66 -11.70 -13.66
C GLU A 136 -7.64 -11.73 -14.81
N VAL A 137 -7.16 -11.31 -15.98
CA VAL A 137 -7.95 -11.32 -17.20
C VAL A 137 -8.16 -12.78 -17.51
N LEU A 138 -9.26 -13.33 -17.00
CA LEU A 138 -9.67 -14.72 -17.22
C LEU A 138 -10.14 -14.96 -18.67
N ASN A 139 -10.16 -13.92 -19.51
CA ASN A 139 -10.44 -14.05 -20.92
C ASN A 139 -9.23 -14.64 -21.65
N LEU A 140 -9.38 -15.89 -22.08
CA LEU A 140 -8.32 -16.65 -22.72
C LEU A 140 -7.75 -15.95 -23.97
N GLU A 141 -8.58 -15.26 -24.73
CA GLU A 141 -8.20 -14.52 -25.93
C GLU A 141 -7.33 -13.29 -25.60
N GLN A 142 -7.65 -12.60 -24.52
CA GLN A 142 -6.84 -11.47 -24.04
C GLN A 142 -5.51 -11.94 -23.46
N LEU A 143 -5.48 -13.06 -22.73
CA LEU A 143 -4.25 -13.67 -22.24
C LEU A 143 -3.36 -14.13 -23.40
N GLU A 144 -3.96 -14.73 -24.43
CA GLU A 144 -3.26 -15.17 -25.62
C GLU A 144 -2.65 -13.97 -26.37
N ARG A 145 -3.41 -12.89 -26.54
CA ARG A 145 -2.94 -11.64 -27.14
C ARG A 145 -1.75 -11.05 -26.37
N GLN A 146 -1.87 -10.91 -25.08
CA GLN A 146 -0.80 -10.38 -24.21
C GLN A 146 0.48 -11.26 -24.29
N ALA A 147 0.31 -12.57 -24.31
CA ALA A 147 1.43 -13.50 -24.42
C ALA A 147 2.16 -13.35 -25.76
N VAL A 148 1.41 -13.25 -26.88
CA VAL A 148 1.97 -13.03 -28.22
C VAL A 148 2.69 -11.69 -28.32
N GLU A 149 2.06 -10.58 -27.90
CA GLU A 149 2.66 -9.26 -27.90
C GLU A 149 3.94 -9.21 -27.07
N LYS A 150 3.94 -9.85 -25.90
CA LYS A 150 5.11 -9.92 -25.01
C LYS A 150 6.26 -10.71 -25.65
N ALA A 151 5.95 -11.88 -26.26
CA ALA A 151 6.95 -12.67 -26.94
C ALA A 151 7.56 -11.95 -28.15
N MET A 152 6.74 -11.27 -28.95
CA MET A 152 7.18 -10.45 -30.08
C MET A 152 8.10 -9.30 -29.63
N ARG A 153 7.78 -8.64 -28.54
CA ARG A 153 8.60 -7.57 -27.96
C ARG A 153 9.96 -8.09 -27.47
N LEU A 154 9.96 -9.20 -26.72
CA LEU A 154 11.18 -9.82 -26.19
C LEU A 154 12.09 -10.39 -27.28
N SER A 155 11.52 -10.80 -28.41
CA SER A 155 12.25 -11.34 -29.57
C SER A 155 12.65 -10.28 -30.58
N GLU A 156 12.37 -8.99 -30.31
CA GLU A 156 12.64 -7.86 -31.25
C GLU A 156 12.06 -8.11 -32.64
N GLY A 157 10.88 -8.74 -32.70
CA GLY A 157 10.22 -9.08 -33.97
C GLY A 157 10.67 -10.39 -34.60
N ASN A 158 11.62 -11.13 -34.02
CA ASN A 158 12.08 -12.40 -34.55
C ASN A 158 11.06 -13.52 -34.32
N MET A 159 10.34 -13.93 -35.36
CA MET A 159 9.27 -14.94 -35.32
C MET A 159 9.70 -16.31 -34.79
N THR A 160 10.92 -16.72 -35.04
CA THR A 160 11.45 -18.03 -34.59
C THR A 160 11.65 -18.01 -33.08
N ARG A 161 12.30 -16.97 -32.55
CA ARG A 161 12.51 -16.79 -31.11
C ARG A 161 11.20 -16.56 -30.38
N ALA A 162 10.26 -15.77 -30.96
CA ALA A 162 8.95 -15.55 -30.36
C ALA A 162 8.15 -16.86 -30.21
N ALA A 163 8.20 -17.74 -31.24
CA ALA A 163 7.56 -19.05 -31.19
C ALA A 163 8.18 -19.95 -30.11
N GLU A 164 9.50 -19.92 -29.95
CA GLU A 164 10.22 -20.64 -28.89
C GLU A 164 9.79 -20.14 -27.49
N TYR A 165 9.72 -18.83 -27.25
CA TYR A 165 9.25 -18.28 -26.00
C TYR A 165 7.82 -18.70 -25.64
N LEU A 166 6.96 -18.89 -26.64
CA LEU A 166 5.58 -19.32 -26.47
C LEU A 166 5.40 -20.85 -26.43
N GLY A 167 6.47 -21.61 -26.68
CA GLY A 167 6.40 -23.08 -26.77
C GLY A 167 5.54 -23.60 -27.92
N ILE A 168 5.42 -22.84 -29.03
CA ILE A 168 4.60 -23.15 -30.19
C ILE A 168 5.45 -23.19 -31.48
N THR A 169 4.91 -23.78 -32.54
CA THR A 169 5.56 -23.75 -33.85
C THR A 169 5.43 -22.35 -34.48
N ARG A 170 6.40 -21.96 -35.31
CA ARG A 170 6.37 -20.71 -36.08
C ARG A 170 5.09 -20.58 -36.91
N PHE A 171 4.58 -21.65 -37.46
CA PHE A 171 3.31 -21.68 -38.22
C PHE A 171 2.10 -21.37 -37.32
N ALA A 172 2.09 -21.92 -36.11
CA ALA A 172 1.03 -21.66 -35.14
C ALA A 172 1.05 -20.18 -34.68
N LEU A 173 2.25 -19.59 -34.55
CA LEU A 173 2.40 -18.16 -34.20
C LEU A 173 1.81 -17.26 -35.30
N TYR A 174 2.09 -17.51 -36.57
CA TYR A 174 1.52 -16.74 -37.68
C TYR A 174 -0.01 -16.77 -37.68
N ARG A 175 -0.63 -17.93 -37.50
CA ARG A 175 -2.10 -18.06 -37.40
C ARG A 175 -2.68 -17.27 -36.22
N LYS A 176 -1.95 -17.24 -35.09
CA LYS A 176 -2.39 -16.49 -33.90
C LYS A 176 -2.32 -14.98 -34.12
N ILE A 177 -1.25 -14.50 -34.74
CA ILE A 177 -1.07 -13.09 -35.09
C ILE A 177 -2.18 -12.64 -36.04
N GLU A 178 -2.47 -13.40 -37.09
CA GLU A 178 -3.53 -13.14 -38.05
C GLU A 178 -4.92 -13.11 -37.37
N LYS A 179 -5.20 -14.11 -36.51
CA LYS A 179 -6.48 -14.19 -35.76
C LYS A 179 -6.67 -13.05 -34.79
N LEU A 180 -5.61 -12.59 -34.12
CA LEU A 180 -5.64 -11.54 -33.08
C LEU A 180 -5.52 -10.13 -33.68
N GLY A 181 -5.24 -9.99 -34.98
CA GLY A 181 -5.08 -8.70 -35.65
C GLY A 181 -3.87 -7.90 -35.17
N LEU A 182 -2.72 -8.59 -34.95
CA LEU A 182 -1.45 -8.05 -34.47
C LEU A 182 -0.47 -7.86 -35.62
#